data_efb51043c4e06411e6fbe94d36cf5fcf
#
_entry.id   efb51043c4e06411e6fbe94d36cf5fcf
#
_cell.length_a   1.000
_cell.length_b   1.000
_cell.length_c   1.000
_cell.angle_alpha   90.00
_cell.angle_beta   90.00
_cell.angle_gamma   90.00
#
_symmetry.space_group_name_H-M   'P 1'
#
loop_
_entity.id
_entity.type
_entity.pdbx_description
1 polymer ?
#
loop_
_entity_poly.entity_id
_entity_poly.type
_entity_poly.pdbx_seq_one_letter_code
_entity_poly.pdbx_strand_id
1 'polypeptide(L)'
;FERFTVWFAKYVLPIVHSKKTILKFLSINDIDEQKKFYRDQWDSRRWRLLFGLASSRLVLKRFARQYSMFTYNKIKTVAVIYRKRLERNLNSVLAKNNFFLHYSLMGRYGEELPLYLQEKEYLHLKEKDLGSILSINTIDLSTYLKSQPANTFSKFNLSDIFEALSPSENDVVWEEIIRTAKNGAVVVYWNNLVKRLYPIQLSAYIKNNEEKAAVLQEKDRVFFYDSFHINTIIK
;
A
#
# COMPACT_ATOMS: atom_id res chain seq x y z
N PHE A 1 3.40 13.27 -4.29
CA PHE A 1 2.63 12.19 -4.96
C PHE A 1 1.22 12.68 -5.30
N GLU A 2 0.44 13.20 -4.36
CA GLU A 2 -0.97 13.59 -4.55
C GLU A 2 -1.14 14.65 -5.65
N ARG A 3 -0.28 15.69 -5.68
CA ARG A 3 -0.31 16.71 -6.74
C ARG A 3 -0.09 16.11 -8.12
N PHE A 4 0.81 15.15 -8.25
CA PHE A 4 1.06 14.42 -9.48
C PHE A 4 -0.17 13.61 -9.90
N THR A 5 -0.80 12.91 -8.97
CA THR A 5 -2.00 12.11 -9.21
C THR A 5 -3.16 12.98 -9.70
N VAL A 6 -3.41 14.12 -9.05
CA VAL A 6 -4.45 15.09 -9.48
C VAL A 6 -4.16 15.63 -10.86
N TRP A 7 -2.91 16.03 -11.13
CA TRP A 7 -2.50 16.50 -12.44
C TRP A 7 -2.68 15.43 -13.53
N PHE A 8 -2.25 14.20 -13.24
CA PHE A 8 -2.38 13.05 -14.15
C PHE A 8 -3.85 12.75 -14.46
N ALA A 9 -4.71 12.67 -13.45
CA ALA A 9 -6.14 12.43 -13.61
C ALA A 9 -6.85 13.53 -14.43
N LYS A 10 -6.41 14.78 -14.26
CA LYS A 10 -7.03 15.94 -14.93
C LYS A 10 -6.59 16.12 -16.38
N TYR A 11 -5.31 15.88 -16.69
CA TYR A 11 -4.73 16.28 -17.98
C TYR A 11 -4.25 15.11 -18.83
N VAL A 12 -3.83 14.00 -18.23
CA VAL A 12 -3.20 12.90 -18.95
C VAL A 12 -4.18 11.75 -19.19
N LEU A 13 -4.88 11.32 -18.17
CA LEU A 13 -5.83 10.21 -18.28
C LEU A 13 -6.95 10.46 -19.32
N PRO A 14 -7.51 11.67 -19.46
CA PRO A 14 -8.54 11.96 -20.47
C PRO A 14 -8.09 11.78 -21.93
N ILE A 15 -6.79 11.77 -22.21
CA ILE A 15 -6.25 11.49 -23.54
C ILE A 15 -6.56 10.03 -23.97
N VAL A 16 -6.69 9.14 -23.00
CA VAL A 16 -6.94 7.71 -23.24
C VAL A 16 -8.37 7.31 -22.92
N HIS A 17 -8.91 7.77 -21.82
CA HIS A 17 -10.26 7.48 -21.36
C HIS A 17 -11.05 8.75 -21.13
N SER A 18 -12.15 8.91 -21.86
CA SER A 18 -13.04 10.05 -21.67
C SER A 18 -13.58 10.07 -20.21
N LYS A 19 -13.92 11.26 -19.71
CA LYS A 19 -14.54 11.41 -18.38
C LYS A 19 -15.80 10.53 -18.26
N LYS A 20 -16.59 10.40 -19.33
CA LYS A 20 -17.77 9.53 -19.38
C LYS A 20 -17.39 8.06 -19.17
N THR A 21 -16.31 7.60 -19.81
CA THR A 21 -15.81 6.22 -19.66
C THR A 21 -15.33 5.97 -18.23
N ILE A 22 -14.60 6.92 -17.62
CA ILE A 22 -14.13 6.82 -16.24
C ILE A 22 -15.31 6.75 -15.27
N LEU A 23 -16.29 7.64 -15.40
CA LEU A 23 -17.47 7.66 -14.54
C LEU A 23 -18.29 6.37 -14.69
N LYS A 24 -18.45 5.86 -15.92
CA LYS A 24 -19.12 4.58 -16.15
C LYS A 24 -18.39 3.44 -15.44
N PHE A 25 -17.07 3.38 -15.53
CA PHE A 25 -16.27 2.37 -14.82
C PHE A 25 -16.46 2.43 -13.31
N LEU A 26 -16.43 3.64 -12.75
CA LEU A 26 -16.60 3.89 -11.31
C LEU A 26 -18.04 3.74 -10.80
N SER A 27 -19.04 3.55 -11.69
CA SER A 27 -20.45 3.33 -11.30
C SER A 27 -20.89 1.87 -11.38
N ILE A 28 -20.03 0.95 -11.85
CA ILE A 28 -20.37 -0.46 -11.96
C ILE A 28 -20.54 -1.08 -10.58
N ASN A 29 -21.63 -1.83 -10.39
CA ASN A 29 -22.02 -2.45 -9.12
C ASN A 29 -21.80 -3.97 -9.09
N ASP A 30 -21.44 -4.56 -10.22
CA ASP A 30 -21.22 -5.99 -10.36
C ASP A 30 -19.78 -6.28 -10.77
N ILE A 31 -19.17 -7.29 -10.16
CA ILE A 31 -17.75 -7.61 -10.36
C ILE A 31 -17.48 -8.22 -11.74
N ASP A 32 -18.41 -8.99 -12.27
CA ASP A 32 -18.23 -9.61 -13.58
C ASP A 32 -18.50 -8.61 -14.71
N GLU A 33 -19.44 -7.69 -14.51
CA GLU A 33 -19.61 -6.52 -15.39
C GLU A 33 -18.34 -5.66 -15.38
N GLN A 34 -17.73 -5.42 -14.20
CA GLN A 34 -16.49 -4.67 -14.09
C GLN A 34 -15.34 -5.34 -14.85
N LYS A 35 -15.15 -6.65 -14.69
CA LYS A 35 -14.14 -7.42 -15.42
C LYS A 35 -14.35 -7.32 -16.93
N LYS A 36 -15.59 -7.48 -17.38
CA LYS A 36 -15.95 -7.35 -18.80
C LYS A 36 -15.65 -5.94 -19.31
N PHE A 37 -16.10 -4.90 -18.58
CA PHE A 37 -15.84 -3.51 -18.95
C PHE A 37 -14.34 -3.20 -19.02
N TYR A 38 -13.57 -3.66 -18.03
CA TYR A 38 -12.11 -3.47 -18.03
C TYR A 38 -11.48 -4.09 -19.28
N ARG A 39 -11.79 -5.34 -19.59
CA ARG A 39 -11.25 -6.05 -20.74
C ARG A 39 -11.66 -5.42 -22.08
N ASP A 40 -12.94 -5.08 -22.23
CA ASP A 40 -13.51 -4.73 -23.52
C ASP A 40 -13.41 -3.23 -23.84
N GLN A 41 -13.39 -2.35 -22.81
CA GLN A 41 -13.45 -0.91 -23.00
C GLN A 41 -12.28 -0.15 -22.34
N TRP A 42 -11.64 -0.71 -21.31
CA TRP A 42 -10.59 -0.02 -20.59
C TRP A 42 -9.19 -0.43 -21.05
N ASP A 43 -8.86 -1.73 -21.12
CA ASP A 43 -7.52 -2.24 -21.38
C ASP A 43 -7.12 -2.12 -22.87
N SER A 44 -7.17 -0.90 -23.39
CA SER A 44 -6.77 -0.56 -24.75
C SER A 44 -5.24 -0.49 -24.91
N ARG A 45 -4.74 -0.56 -26.17
CA ARG A 45 -3.31 -0.35 -26.46
C ARG A 45 -2.81 1.01 -25.94
N ARG A 46 -3.63 2.06 -26.03
CA ARG A 46 -3.31 3.41 -25.54
C ARG A 46 -3.19 3.41 -24.01
N TRP A 47 -4.12 2.74 -23.32
CA TRP A 47 -4.05 2.57 -21.86
C TRP A 47 -2.78 1.83 -21.43
N ARG A 48 -2.46 0.70 -22.07
CA ARG A 48 -1.25 -0.07 -21.77
C ARG A 48 0.02 0.75 -21.94
N LEU A 49 0.09 1.56 -23.00
CA LEU A 49 1.20 2.47 -23.24
C LEU A 49 1.29 3.55 -22.16
N LEU A 50 0.18 4.24 -21.87
CA LEU A 50 0.12 5.30 -20.87
C LEU A 50 0.47 4.75 -19.48
N PHE A 51 -0.14 3.63 -19.08
CA PHE A 51 0.14 2.98 -17.80
C PHE A 51 1.60 2.53 -17.73
N GLY A 52 2.14 2.01 -18.83
CA GLY A 52 3.55 1.64 -18.94
C GLY A 52 4.51 2.82 -18.73
N LEU A 53 4.22 3.96 -19.34
CA LEU A 53 5.00 5.18 -19.17
C LEU A 53 4.87 5.73 -17.72
N ALA A 54 3.64 5.87 -17.21
CA ALA A 54 3.37 6.37 -15.86
C ALA A 54 3.98 5.48 -14.76
N SER A 55 3.97 4.17 -14.98
CA SER A 55 4.55 3.17 -14.06
C SER A 55 6.01 2.84 -14.40
N SER A 56 6.64 3.58 -15.31
CA SER A 56 8.05 3.37 -15.63
C SER A 56 8.93 3.72 -14.43
N ARG A 57 10.06 3.02 -14.31
CA ARG A 57 11.02 3.25 -13.22
C ARG A 57 11.51 4.71 -13.16
N LEU A 58 11.63 5.35 -14.33
CA LEU A 58 12.05 6.76 -14.43
C LEU A 58 11.00 7.70 -13.81
N VAL A 59 9.73 7.54 -14.19
CA VAL A 59 8.62 8.36 -13.69
C VAL A 59 8.38 8.11 -12.21
N LEU A 60 8.37 6.84 -11.78
CA LEU A 60 8.19 6.49 -10.38
C LEU A 60 9.29 7.08 -9.49
N LYS A 61 10.56 7.00 -9.90
CA LYS A 61 11.67 7.59 -9.17
C LYS A 61 11.56 9.12 -9.07
N ARG A 62 11.05 9.78 -10.12
CA ARG A 62 10.99 11.25 -10.16
C ARG A 62 9.80 11.83 -9.41
N PHE A 63 8.65 11.13 -9.38
CA PHE A 63 7.38 11.71 -8.96
C PHE A 63 6.64 10.93 -7.88
N ALA A 64 6.91 9.64 -7.71
CA ALA A 64 6.04 8.78 -6.91
C ALA A 64 6.73 8.12 -5.71
N ARG A 65 8.02 7.87 -5.75
CA ARG A 65 8.72 7.12 -4.71
C ARG A 65 10.09 7.69 -4.41
N GLN A 66 10.53 7.53 -3.16
CA GLN A 66 11.90 7.86 -2.78
C GLN A 66 12.89 6.94 -3.52
N TYR A 67 14.05 7.49 -3.85
CA TYR A 67 15.10 6.77 -4.59
C TYR A 67 15.52 5.46 -3.87
N SER A 68 15.59 5.49 -2.53
CA SER A 68 15.93 4.34 -1.69
C SER A 68 15.07 3.10 -1.94
N MET A 69 13.79 3.27 -2.25
CA MET A 69 12.86 2.17 -2.57
C MET A 69 13.22 1.39 -3.85
N PHE A 70 14.14 1.94 -4.67
CA PHE A 70 14.63 1.26 -5.87
C PHE A 70 16.04 0.71 -5.74
N THR A 71 16.70 0.91 -4.61
CA THR A 71 18.10 0.49 -4.40
C THR A 71 18.24 -1.03 -4.55
N TYR A 72 17.35 -1.78 -3.95
CA TYR A 72 17.37 -3.25 -3.95
C TYR A 72 16.45 -3.86 -5.02
N ASN A 73 15.70 -3.04 -5.75
CA ASN A 73 14.80 -3.50 -6.79
C ASN A 73 15.54 -3.66 -8.13
N LYS A 74 15.74 -4.90 -8.57
CA LYS A 74 16.35 -5.26 -9.87
C LYS A 74 15.31 -5.46 -10.99
N ILE A 75 14.02 -5.29 -10.74
CA ILE A 75 12.95 -5.58 -11.69
C ILE A 75 12.93 -4.52 -12.80
N LYS A 76 13.08 -4.97 -14.05
CA LYS A 76 13.06 -4.09 -15.24
C LYS A 76 11.62 -3.73 -15.68
N THR A 77 10.66 -4.63 -15.44
CA THR A 77 9.28 -4.57 -15.97
C THR A 77 8.25 -4.20 -14.91
N VAL A 78 8.51 -3.14 -14.12
CA VAL A 78 7.62 -2.68 -13.03
C VAL A 78 6.20 -2.43 -13.53
N ALA A 79 6.05 -1.80 -14.69
CA ALA A 79 4.74 -1.51 -15.28
C ALA A 79 3.89 -2.76 -15.57
N VAL A 80 4.52 -3.83 -16.04
CA VAL A 80 3.83 -5.10 -16.31
C VAL A 80 3.33 -5.72 -15.00
N ILE A 81 4.16 -5.68 -13.96
CA ILE A 81 3.79 -6.20 -12.62
C ILE A 81 2.62 -5.41 -12.06
N TYR A 82 2.69 -4.08 -12.06
CA TYR A 82 1.61 -3.24 -11.54
C TYR A 82 0.31 -3.40 -12.32
N ARG A 83 0.38 -3.56 -13.63
CA ARG A 83 -0.82 -3.82 -14.44
C ARG A 83 -1.49 -5.16 -14.06
N LYS A 84 -0.71 -6.23 -13.90
CA LYS A 84 -1.23 -7.53 -13.45
C LYS A 84 -1.84 -7.45 -12.04
N ARG A 85 -1.24 -6.66 -11.15
CA ARG A 85 -1.78 -6.45 -9.79
C ARG A 85 -3.06 -5.63 -9.81
N LEU A 86 -3.12 -4.61 -10.67
CA LEU A 86 -4.36 -3.85 -10.89
C LEU A 86 -5.48 -4.77 -11.40
N GLU A 87 -5.21 -5.61 -12.40
CA GLU A 87 -6.17 -6.60 -12.91
C GLU A 87 -6.64 -7.56 -11.80
N ARG A 88 -5.71 -8.07 -10.98
CA ARG A 88 -6.04 -8.91 -9.82
C ARG A 88 -6.96 -8.17 -8.84
N ASN A 89 -6.63 -6.95 -8.48
CA ASN A 89 -7.44 -6.15 -7.55
C ASN A 89 -8.85 -5.88 -8.10
N LEU A 90 -8.96 -5.55 -9.38
CA LEU A 90 -10.25 -5.33 -10.06
C LEU A 90 -11.10 -6.61 -10.21
N ASN A 91 -10.51 -7.78 -9.97
CA ASN A 91 -11.26 -9.05 -9.94
C ASN A 91 -11.90 -9.35 -8.58
N SER A 92 -11.51 -8.65 -7.51
CA SER A 92 -11.99 -8.87 -6.16
C SER A 92 -12.59 -7.61 -5.50
N VAL A 93 -12.18 -6.42 -5.94
CA VAL A 93 -12.65 -5.15 -5.36
C VAL A 93 -13.35 -4.31 -6.43
N LEU A 94 -14.60 -3.93 -6.17
CA LEU A 94 -15.33 -2.99 -7.04
C LEU A 94 -14.63 -1.63 -7.05
N ALA A 95 -14.38 -1.10 -8.25
CA ALA A 95 -13.80 0.22 -8.45
C ALA A 95 -14.63 1.32 -7.75
N LYS A 96 -15.96 1.18 -7.75
CA LYS A 96 -16.89 2.04 -7.04
C LYS A 96 -16.56 2.18 -5.55
N ASN A 97 -16.19 1.07 -4.89
CA ASN A 97 -15.91 1.02 -3.45
C ASN A 97 -14.43 1.25 -3.12
N ASN A 98 -13.62 1.58 -4.12
CA ASN A 98 -12.19 1.78 -3.95
C ASN A 98 -11.84 3.27 -3.99
N PHE A 99 -11.75 3.89 -2.82
CA PHE A 99 -11.44 5.32 -2.70
C PHE A 99 -10.04 5.69 -3.24
N PHE A 100 -9.04 4.79 -3.17
CA PHE A 100 -7.73 5.02 -3.79
C PHE A 100 -7.82 5.07 -5.31
N LEU A 101 -8.59 4.16 -5.90
CA LEU A 101 -8.81 4.14 -7.34
C LEU A 101 -9.61 5.37 -7.79
N HIS A 102 -10.66 5.75 -7.04
CA HIS A 102 -11.39 6.99 -7.28
C HIS A 102 -10.47 8.20 -7.30
N TYR A 103 -9.63 8.35 -6.26
CA TYR A 103 -8.67 9.44 -6.19
C TYR A 103 -7.66 9.40 -7.35
N SER A 104 -7.19 8.23 -7.71
CA SER A 104 -6.23 8.04 -8.81
C SER A 104 -6.81 8.38 -10.19
N LEU A 105 -8.10 8.13 -10.41
CA LEU A 105 -8.77 8.33 -11.70
C LEU A 105 -9.44 9.70 -11.83
N MET A 106 -9.86 10.31 -10.71
CA MET A 106 -10.65 11.55 -10.70
C MET A 106 -9.91 12.72 -10.05
N GLY A 107 -8.78 12.48 -9.37
CA GLY A 107 -8.08 13.49 -8.56
C GLY A 107 -8.83 13.92 -7.31
N ARG A 108 -9.88 13.21 -6.95
CA ARG A 108 -10.73 13.43 -5.76
C ARG A 108 -11.36 12.13 -5.30
N TYR A 109 -11.78 12.09 -4.05
CA TYR A 109 -12.56 10.97 -3.53
C TYR A 109 -13.98 10.96 -4.13
N GLY A 110 -14.59 9.76 -4.13
CA GLY A 110 -16.00 9.55 -4.44
C GLY A 110 -16.86 9.58 -3.18
N GLU A 111 -17.94 8.79 -3.18
CA GLU A 111 -18.82 8.61 -2.02
C GLU A 111 -18.11 7.84 -0.90
N GLU A 112 -17.32 6.83 -1.26
CA GLU A 112 -16.49 6.10 -0.32
C GLU A 112 -15.27 6.94 0.08
N LEU A 113 -15.11 7.14 1.38
CA LEU A 113 -14.02 7.89 1.97
C LEU A 113 -13.11 6.98 2.81
N PRO A 114 -11.80 7.30 2.89
CA PRO A 114 -10.95 6.72 3.92
C PRO A 114 -11.56 6.95 5.31
N LEU A 115 -11.34 6.02 6.22
CA LEU A 115 -11.94 6.05 7.55
C LEU A 115 -11.76 7.40 8.27
N TYR A 116 -10.55 7.95 8.22
CA TYR A 116 -10.20 9.23 8.87
C TYR A 116 -10.84 10.48 8.23
N LEU A 117 -11.45 10.37 7.05
CA LEU A 117 -12.21 11.43 6.37
C LEU A 117 -13.72 11.24 6.50
N GLN A 118 -14.19 10.14 7.08
CA GLN A 118 -15.61 9.96 7.39
C GLN A 118 -15.98 10.90 8.55
N GLU A 119 -17.08 11.62 8.43
CA GLU A 119 -17.47 12.68 9.38
C GLU A 119 -17.46 12.20 10.83
N LYS A 120 -18.09 11.06 11.10
CA LYS A 120 -18.14 10.46 12.44
C LYS A 120 -16.75 10.22 13.03
N GLU A 121 -15.86 9.61 12.24
CA GLU A 121 -14.51 9.27 12.70
C GLU A 121 -13.63 10.51 12.82
N TYR A 122 -13.81 11.47 11.92
CA TYR A 122 -13.13 12.77 12.00
C TYR A 122 -13.52 13.54 13.28
N LEU A 123 -14.82 13.62 13.57
CA LEU A 123 -15.31 14.28 14.79
C LEU A 123 -14.80 13.56 16.04
N HIS A 124 -14.85 12.23 16.05
CA HIS A 124 -14.30 11.44 17.16
C HIS A 124 -12.80 11.70 17.39
N LEU A 125 -12.01 11.79 16.32
CA LEU A 125 -10.57 12.15 16.43
C LEU A 125 -10.39 13.59 16.93
N LYS A 126 -11.22 14.53 16.48
CA LYS A 126 -11.15 15.94 16.86
C LYS A 126 -11.45 16.17 18.36
N GLU A 127 -12.33 15.33 18.93
CA GLU A 127 -12.68 15.38 20.35
C GLU A 127 -11.57 14.79 21.28
N LYS A 128 -10.63 14.05 20.72
CA LYS A 128 -9.52 13.46 21.49
C LYS A 128 -8.44 14.48 21.77
N ASP A 129 -7.86 14.42 22.95
CA ASP A 129 -6.59 15.09 23.23
C ASP A 129 -5.45 14.32 22.53
N LEU A 130 -5.23 14.68 21.26
CA LEU A 130 -4.19 14.04 20.44
C LEU A 130 -2.80 14.24 21.03
N GLY A 131 -2.57 15.32 21.75
CA GLY A 131 -1.29 15.60 22.40
C GLY A 131 -0.91 14.58 23.47
N SER A 132 -1.89 13.98 24.14
CA SER A 132 -1.65 12.96 25.16
C SER A 132 -1.50 11.55 24.61
N ILE A 133 -1.97 11.27 23.37
CA ILE A 133 -2.00 9.92 22.79
C ILE A 133 -1.13 9.74 21.54
N LEU A 134 -0.67 10.83 20.93
CA LEU A 134 0.11 10.82 19.71
C LEU A 134 1.48 11.43 19.92
N SER A 135 2.52 10.65 19.60
CA SER A 135 3.90 11.14 19.54
C SER A 135 4.43 11.01 18.12
N ILE A 136 4.94 12.11 17.57
CA ILE A 136 5.53 12.15 16.21
C ILE A 136 7.04 12.31 16.36
N ASN A 137 7.79 11.34 15.85
CA ASN A 137 9.25 11.33 15.89
C ASN A 137 9.80 11.26 14.46
N THR A 138 10.68 12.21 14.11
CA THR A 138 11.40 12.21 12.83
C THR A 138 12.78 11.62 13.05
N ILE A 139 12.85 10.29 13.06
CA ILE A 139 14.05 9.52 13.36
C ILE A 139 14.02 8.20 12.57
N ASP A 140 15.17 7.62 12.34
CA ASP A 140 15.30 6.27 11.80
C ASP A 140 14.66 5.23 12.73
N LEU A 141 13.94 4.24 12.15
CA LEU A 141 13.19 3.24 12.91
C LEU A 141 14.10 2.42 13.84
N SER A 142 15.26 1.98 13.36
CA SER A 142 16.16 1.15 14.16
C SER A 142 16.72 1.95 15.36
N THR A 143 17.06 3.20 15.14
CA THR A 143 17.51 4.13 16.18
C THR A 143 16.40 4.41 17.19
N TYR A 144 15.18 4.61 16.73
CA TYR A 144 14.03 4.80 17.61
C TYR A 144 13.77 3.56 18.47
N LEU A 145 13.72 2.37 17.86
CA LEU A 145 13.48 1.13 18.60
C LEU A 145 14.58 0.86 19.62
N LYS A 146 15.86 1.10 19.30
CA LYS A 146 16.99 0.96 20.24
C LYS A 146 16.85 1.85 21.48
N SER A 147 16.22 3.02 21.35
CA SER A 147 15.98 3.93 22.47
C SER A 147 14.81 3.50 23.38
N GLN A 148 14.00 2.54 22.94
CA GLN A 148 12.81 2.11 23.68
C GLN A 148 13.12 0.94 24.61
N PRO A 149 12.46 0.85 25.79
CA PRO A 149 12.56 -0.32 26.66
C PRO A 149 12.07 -1.60 25.98
N ALA A 150 12.54 -2.74 26.46
CA ALA A 150 11.98 -4.04 26.06
C ALA A 150 10.49 -4.14 26.43
N ASN A 151 9.72 -4.92 25.68
CA ASN A 151 8.29 -5.18 25.93
C ASN A 151 7.42 -3.91 26.00
N THR A 152 7.70 -2.92 25.16
CA THR A 152 6.97 -1.64 25.11
C THR A 152 5.75 -1.72 24.21
N PHE A 153 5.88 -2.27 22.99
CA PHE A 153 4.88 -2.16 21.94
C PHE A 153 4.02 -3.44 21.83
N SER A 154 2.73 -3.24 21.60
CA SER A 154 1.77 -4.34 21.35
C SER A 154 1.40 -4.47 19.87
N LYS A 155 1.66 -3.44 19.05
CA LYS A 155 1.32 -3.43 17.62
C LYS A 155 2.34 -2.62 16.83
N PHE A 156 2.67 -3.10 15.64
CA PHE A 156 3.51 -2.42 14.67
C PHE A 156 2.80 -2.41 13.31
N ASN A 157 2.66 -1.23 12.73
CA ASN A 157 2.26 -1.07 11.33
C ASN A 157 3.43 -0.43 10.60
N LEU A 158 4.13 -1.21 9.79
CA LEU A 158 5.42 -0.83 9.22
C LEU A 158 5.34 -0.48 7.73
N SER A 159 4.11 -0.40 7.18
CA SER A 159 3.93 -0.09 5.76
C SER A 159 4.81 -0.99 4.87
N ASP A 160 5.56 -0.44 3.91
CA ASP A 160 6.50 -1.14 3.04
C ASP A 160 7.97 -0.77 3.31
N ILE A 161 8.31 -0.42 4.56
CA ILE A 161 9.64 0.08 4.94
C ILE A 161 10.77 -0.92 4.62
N PHE A 162 10.50 -2.21 4.73
CA PHE A 162 11.53 -3.25 4.55
C PHE A 162 12.12 -3.29 3.14
N GLU A 163 11.41 -2.77 2.14
CA GLU A 163 11.95 -2.68 0.76
C GLU A 163 13.15 -1.74 0.64
N ALA A 164 13.20 -0.73 1.49
CA ALA A 164 14.25 0.28 1.49
C ALA A 164 15.51 -0.16 2.26
N LEU A 165 15.42 -1.26 3.03
CA LEU A 165 16.49 -1.74 3.89
C LEU A 165 17.39 -2.74 3.15
N SER A 166 18.68 -2.71 3.46
CA SER A 166 19.60 -3.82 3.15
C SER A 166 19.22 -5.08 3.94
N PRO A 167 19.74 -6.26 3.58
CA PRO A 167 19.55 -7.46 4.39
C PRO A 167 19.99 -7.29 5.85
N SER A 168 21.15 -6.68 6.08
CA SER A 168 21.68 -6.45 7.44
C SER A 168 20.86 -5.44 8.24
N GLU A 169 20.39 -4.37 7.61
CA GLU A 169 19.47 -3.42 8.28
C GLU A 169 18.12 -4.08 8.62
N ASN A 170 17.60 -4.93 7.73
CA ASN A 170 16.40 -5.71 7.99
C ASN A 170 16.56 -6.60 9.22
N ASP A 171 17.71 -7.28 9.36
CA ASP A 171 17.99 -8.14 10.50
C ASP A 171 18.00 -7.34 11.80
N VAL A 172 18.71 -6.22 11.84
CA VAL A 172 18.76 -5.31 13.00
C VAL A 172 17.37 -4.80 13.38
N VAL A 173 16.55 -4.40 12.40
CA VAL A 173 15.20 -3.89 12.68
C VAL A 173 14.32 -5.00 13.26
N TRP A 174 14.39 -6.24 12.74
CA TRP A 174 13.62 -7.35 13.29
C TRP A 174 14.05 -7.76 14.70
N GLU A 175 15.35 -7.75 15.00
CA GLU A 175 15.86 -7.98 16.36
C GLU A 175 15.28 -6.96 17.34
N GLU A 176 15.27 -5.68 16.96
CA GLU A 176 14.73 -4.60 17.78
C GLU A 176 13.18 -4.64 17.90
N ILE A 177 12.47 -5.06 16.84
CA ILE A 177 11.04 -5.32 16.91
C ILE A 177 10.76 -6.41 17.93
N ILE A 178 11.46 -7.55 17.88
CA ILE A 178 11.28 -8.63 18.84
C ILE A 178 11.59 -8.16 20.25
N ARG A 179 12.71 -7.45 20.46
CA ARG A 179 13.12 -6.96 21.77
C ARG A 179 12.07 -6.03 22.38
N THR A 180 11.57 -5.07 21.60
CA THR A 180 10.64 -4.02 22.07
C THR A 180 9.17 -4.46 22.06
N ALA A 181 8.82 -5.52 21.35
CA ALA A 181 7.48 -6.09 21.33
C ALA A 181 7.12 -6.75 22.67
N LYS A 182 5.88 -6.63 23.08
CA LYS A 182 5.27 -7.46 24.12
C LYS A 182 5.04 -8.87 23.56
N ASN A 183 4.97 -9.88 24.45
CA ASN A 183 4.50 -11.20 24.03
C ASN A 183 3.07 -11.09 23.44
N GLY A 184 2.83 -11.72 22.30
CA GLY A 184 1.56 -11.59 21.55
C GLY A 184 1.44 -10.31 20.71
N ALA A 185 2.47 -9.46 20.64
CA ALA A 185 2.44 -8.28 19.80
C ALA A 185 2.27 -8.63 18.32
N VAL A 186 1.49 -7.81 17.60
CA VAL A 186 1.20 -8.01 16.18
C VAL A 186 2.00 -7.06 15.32
N VAL A 187 2.69 -7.59 14.33
CA VAL A 187 3.46 -6.84 13.33
C VAL A 187 2.78 -7.01 11.97
N VAL A 188 2.41 -5.91 11.33
CA VAL A 188 1.87 -5.91 9.96
C VAL A 188 2.74 -5.07 9.03
N TYR A 189 2.93 -5.57 7.82
CA TYR A 189 3.67 -4.87 6.77
C TYR A 189 3.31 -5.38 5.38
N TRP A 190 3.69 -4.64 4.36
CA TRP A 190 3.52 -4.99 2.95
C TRP A 190 4.86 -5.15 2.25
N ASN A 191 4.91 -6.06 1.30
CA ASN A 191 5.96 -6.07 0.28
C ASN A 191 5.37 -5.56 -1.04
N ASN A 192 6.19 -4.81 -1.79
CA ASN A 192 5.80 -4.35 -3.10
C ASN A 192 6.72 -4.94 -4.19
N LEU A 193 7.86 -4.33 -4.46
CA LEU A 193 8.77 -4.75 -5.53
C LEU A 193 9.96 -5.58 -5.03
N VAL A 194 10.23 -5.54 -3.75
CA VAL A 194 11.28 -6.33 -3.09
C VAL A 194 10.63 -7.19 -2.02
N LYS A 195 10.75 -8.50 -2.15
CA LYS A 195 10.28 -9.42 -1.12
C LYS A 195 11.26 -9.40 0.06
N ARG A 196 10.82 -8.89 1.20
CA ARG A 196 11.53 -8.90 2.47
C ARG A 196 10.68 -9.58 3.53
N LEU A 197 11.25 -10.58 4.17
CA LEU A 197 10.65 -11.28 5.30
C LEU A 197 11.53 -11.09 6.54
N TYR A 198 11.06 -11.53 7.67
CA TYR A 198 11.91 -11.61 8.85
C TYR A 198 13.06 -12.62 8.61
N PRO A 199 14.21 -12.41 9.28
CA PRO A 199 15.36 -13.32 9.19
C PRO A 199 14.99 -14.71 9.70
N ILE A 200 15.42 -15.76 9.01
CA ILE A 200 15.07 -17.14 9.36
C ILE A 200 15.54 -17.55 10.77
N GLN A 201 16.66 -17.02 11.21
CA GLN A 201 17.19 -17.25 12.57
C GLN A 201 16.27 -16.73 13.68
N LEU A 202 15.36 -15.82 13.37
CA LEU A 202 14.38 -15.26 14.30
C LEU A 202 13.00 -15.98 14.28
N SER A 203 12.89 -17.03 13.46
CA SER A 203 11.62 -17.75 13.25
C SER A 203 11.02 -18.34 14.52
N ALA A 204 11.83 -18.71 15.50
CA ALA A 204 11.36 -19.21 16.81
C ALA A 204 10.55 -18.17 17.60
N TYR A 205 10.74 -16.89 17.32
CA TYR A 205 10.04 -15.78 17.98
C TYR A 205 8.85 -15.25 17.19
N ILE A 206 8.54 -15.83 16.04
CA ILE A 206 7.57 -15.26 15.10
C ILE A 206 6.59 -16.33 14.60
N LYS A 207 5.31 -16.11 14.88
CA LYS A 207 4.21 -16.91 14.33
C LYS A 207 3.58 -16.18 13.17
N ASN A 208 3.63 -16.76 11.96
CA ASN A 208 2.93 -16.26 10.77
C ASN A 208 1.44 -16.52 10.85
N ASN A 209 0.65 -15.55 10.38
CA ASN A 209 -0.78 -15.69 10.19
C ASN A 209 -1.13 -15.54 8.71
N GLU A 210 -0.67 -16.51 7.92
CA GLU A 210 -0.75 -16.47 6.45
C GLU A 210 -2.19 -16.48 5.93
N GLU A 211 -3.05 -17.30 6.53
CA GLU A 211 -4.46 -17.40 6.13
C GLU A 211 -5.17 -16.05 6.29
N LYS A 212 -5.04 -15.41 7.45
CA LYS A 212 -5.64 -14.10 7.71
C LYS A 212 -5.03 -13.03 6.82
N ALA A 213 -3.72 -13.07 6.57
CA ALA A 213 -3.03 -12.15 5.69
C ALA A 213 -3.57 -12.26 4.26
N ALA A 214 -3.76 -13.47 3.73
CA ALA A 214 -4.31 -13.71 2.40
C ALA A 214 -5.74 -13.17 2.27
N VAL A 215 -6.62 -13.46 3.22
CA VAL A 215 -8.01 -12.96 3.23
C VAL A 215 -8.05 -11.42 3.26
N LEU A 216 -7.17 -10.78 4.02
CA LEU A 216 -7.13 -9.31 4.08
C LEU A 216 -6.50 -8.70 2.83
N GLN A 217 -5.53 -9.37 2.22
CA GLN A 217 -4.95 -8.93 0.96
C GLN A 217 -5.96 -8.90 -0.19
N GLU A 218 -6.87 -9.86 -0.27
CA GLU A 218 -7.94 -9.86 -1.29
C GLU A 218 -8.88 -8.65 -1.16
N LYS A 219 -9.02 -8.11 0.05
CA LYS A 219 -9.82 -6.93 0.37
C LYS A 219 -9.03 -5.61 0.28
N ASP A 220 -7.72 -5.69 0.03
CA ASP A 220 -6.87 -4.51 -0.03
C ASP A 220 -7.27 -3.63 -1.22
N ARG A 221 -7.51 -2.35 -0.94
CA ARG A 221 -7.87 -1.34 -1.94
C ARG A 221 -6.66 -0.81 -2.70
N VAL A 222 -5.46 -1.05 -2.18
CA VAL A 222 -4.20 -0.60 -2.79
C VAL A 222 -3.63 -1.70 -3.68
N PHE A 223 -3.78 -1.54 -4.98
CA PHE A 223 -3.48 -2.59 -5.96
C PHE A 223 -1.99 -2.90 -6.17
N PHE A 224 -1.09 -2.01 -5.83
CA PHE A 224 0.33 -2.15 -6.21
C PHE A 224 1.15 -3.04 -5.27
N TYR A 225 0.66 -3.37 -4.08
CA TYR A 225 1.35 -4.28 -3.17
C TYR A 225 1.32 -5.74 -3.67
N ASP A 226 2.42 -6.46 -3.42
CA ASP A 226 2.56 -7.87 -3.76
C ASP A 226 1.94 -8.78 -2.71
N SER A 227 2.30 -8.54 -1.47
CA SER A 227 1.87 -9.34 -0.34
C SER A 227 1.70 -8.50 0.92
N PHE A 228 0.70 -8.89 1.72
CA PHE A 228 0.47 -8.41 3.07
C PHE A 228 0.90 -9.48 4.07
N HIS A 229 1.53 -9.07 5.15
CA HIS A 229 2.06 -9.96 6.16
C HIS A 229 1.51 -9.62 7.54
N ILE A 230 1.16 -10.65 8.29
CA ILE A 230 0.74 -10.54 9.70
C ILE A 230 1.58 -11.53 10.49
N ASN A 231 2.36 -11.01 11.42
CA ASN A 231 3.22 -11.78 12.30
C ASN A 231 2.82 -11.53 13.76
N THR A 232 2.85 -12.55 14.57
CA THR A 232 2.68 -12.45 16.03
C THR A 232 3.99 -12.78 16.69
N ILE A 233 4.46 -11.91 17.58
CA ILE A 233 5.68 -12.12 18.34
C ILE A 233 5.40 -13.07 19.53
N ILE A 234 6.21 -14.09 19.66
CA ILE A 234 6.16 -15.11 20.71
C ILE A 234 7.43 -15.00 21.53
N LYS A 235 7.29 -14.97 22.88
CA LYS A 235 8.41 -14.91 23.82
C LYS A 235 8.22 -15.93 24.92
#